data_828a31c4ba4e465cf38aba848fb46339
#
_entry.id   828a31c4ba4e465cf38aba848fb46339
#
_cell.length_a   1.000
_cell.length_b   1.000
_cell.length_c   1.000
_cell.angle_alpha   90.00
_cell.angle_beta   90.00
_cell.angle_gamma   90.00
#
_symmetry.space_group_name_H-M   'P 1'
#
loop_
_entity.id
_entity.type
_entity.pdbx_description
1 polymer ?
#
loop_
_entity_poly.entity_id
_entity_poly.type
_entity_poly.pdbx_seq_one_letter_code
_entity_poly.pdbx_strand_id
1 'polypeptide(L)'
;MILILLLATALRAHNLGSASLWSDETRSALVALNTPLQIIGSAGADVHSPAFYLIEHYWIQGLGQSDYSIRLLSVCASLLTISTTFALSKRLLSADSGSMAALLVAVSEFHLRLAQEARPYALLSLLTTASFLMMSHLVRSTTANASVKYLLATVPLIYIHPYGVIVVAAQNILMLMQWKTYRNAKGWATAWISTQCGLLLAFSPWMAQFVAQISRVERGVLSYYAPPTAQNVLGTLLEFANLSRYLLGLLLLLAFAAFWGHGGSKMRPTYAMLSVWFIAPIGLAFTVSWAITPIYDTRGLIGCSPALYILASHGWEKLRNRYLQAALLIVMLGFCIEALWYYYPNVHKDDWRGAATIISAHAHQGDSLCVVEYYDDALRFYLSRTDLVVGCGSIFEILADQRKFNKLPLRFWFLHQNSAVIGENPRELLLPYYSISTFDLTGLQLSLFERH
;
A
#
# COMPACT_ATOMS: atom_id res chain seq x y z
N MET A 1 7.42 21.11 12.88
CA MET A 1 6.57 19.92 12.83
C MET A 1 5.11 20.25 12.53
N ILE A 2 4.46 21.15 13.26
CA ILE A 2 3.04 21.52 13.04
C ILE A 2 2.77 21.92 11.59
N LEU A 3 3.58 22.82 11.02
CA LEU A 3 3.44 23.25 9.62
C LEU A 3 3.58 22.10 8.62
N ILE A 4 4.48 21.14 8.88
CA ILE A 4 4.65 19.94 8.04
C ILE A 4 3.39 19.08 8.10
N LEU A 5 2.80 18.89 9.27
CA LEU A 5 1.56 18.13 9.42
C LEU A 5 0.36 18.82 8.78
N LEU A 6 0.25 20.15 8.90
CA LEU A 6 -0.81 20.92 8.24
C LEU A 6 -0.69 20.81 6.71
N LEU A 7 0.52 20.98 6.15
CA LEU A 7 0.79 20.77 4.73
C LEU A 7 0.42 19.35 4.31
N ALA A 8 0.88 18.34 5.05
CA ALA A 8 0.62 16.94 4.75
C ALA A 8 -0.88 16.61 4.81
N THR A 9 -1.62 17.19 5.75
CA THR A 9 -3.07 17.03 5.87
C THR A 9 -3.77 17.65 4.67
N ALA A 10 -3.41 18.90 4.31
CA ALA A 10 -3.99 19.58 3.15
C ALA A 10 -3.77 18.77 1.85
N LEU A 11 -2.54 18.29 1.62
CA LEU A 11 -2.23 17.46 0.46
C LEU A 11 -3.05 16.17 0.44
N ARG A 12 -3.12 15.43 1.56
CA ARG A 12 -3.80 14.12 1.63
C ARG A 12 -5.32 14.19 1.63
N ALA A 13 -5.88 15.27 2.18
CA ALA A 13 -7.33 15.48 2.20
C ALA A 13 -7.86 16.07 0.88
N HIS A 14 -6.98 16.68 0.06
CA HIS A 14 -7.37 17.24 -1.23
C HIS A 14 -7.90 16.15 -2.15
N ASN A 15 -9.12 16.31 -2.65
CA ASN A 15 -9.83 15.38 -3.55
C ASN A 15 -9.98 13.93 -3.03
N LEU A 16 -9.89 13.68 -1.72
CA LEU A 16 -9.87 12.34 -1.13
C LEU A 16 -11.11 11.50 -1.48
N GLY A 17 -12.30 12.11 -1.54
CA GLY A 17 -13.57 11.44 -1.85
C GLY A 17 -14.10 11.71 -3.26
N SER A 18 -13.36 12.42 -4.11
CA SER A 18 -13.84 12.82 -5.45
C SER A 18 -13.97 11.64 -6.41
N ALA A 19 -12.96 10.79 -6.46
CA ALA A 19 -12.96 9.58 -7.28
C ALA A 19 -13.57 8.39 -6.54
N SER A 20 -14.28 7.52 -7.27
CA SER A 20 -14.79 6.23 -6.75
C SER A 20 -13.67 5.39 -6.13
N LEU A 21 -14.02 4.48 -5.23
CA LEU A 21 -13.12 3.40 -4.82
C LEU A 21 -12.85 2.49 -6.04
N TRP A 22 -11.60 2.11 -6.25
CA TRP A 22 -11.26 1.15 -7.29
C TRP A 22 -11.38 -0.29 -6.76
N SER A 23 -11.23 -1.29 -7.65
CA SER A 23 -11.54 -2.69 -7.35
C SER A 23 -10.92 -3.23 -6.06
N ASP A 24 -9.64 -2.93 -5.78
CA ASP A 24 -8.97 -3.39 -4.56
C ASP A 24 -9.53 -2.70 -3.30
N GLU A 25 -9.92 -1.42 -3.38
CA GLU A 25 -10.50 -0.67 -2.27
C GLU A 25 -11.91 -1.18 -1.97
N THR A 26 -12.74 -1.37 -3.00
CA THR A 26 -14.10 -1.89 -2.84
C THR A 26 -14.11 -3.32 -2.30
N ARG A 27 -13.20 -4.17 -2.75
CA ARG A 27 -13.02 -5.51 -2.21
C ARG A 27 -12.67 -5.47 -0.72
N SER A 28 -11.75 -4.60 -0.32
CA SER A 28 -11.40 -4.41 1.09
C SER A 28 -12.60 -3.97 1.92
N ALA A 29 -13.33 -2.96 1.43
CA ALA A 29 -14.52 -2.44 2.10
C ALA A 29 -15.63 -3.51 2.21
N LEU A 30 -15.89 -4.28 1.15
CA LEU A 30 -16.87 -5.38 1.17
C LEU A 30 -16.49 -6.47 2.19
N VAL A 31 -15.21 -6.82 2.29
CA VAL A 31 -14.74 -7.74 3.34
C VAL A 31 -14.96 -7.13 4.71
N ALA A 32 -14.67 -5.84 4.89
CA ALA A 32 -14.83 -5.12 6.16
C ALA A 32 -16.30 -4.95 6.58
N LEU A 33 -17.26 -5.04 5.68
CA LEU A 33 -18.71 -4.99 6.00
C LEU A 33 -19.22 -6.30 6.63
N ASN A 34 -18.47 -7.40 6.57
CA ASN A 34 -18.84 -8.66 7.20
C ASN A 34 -18.61 -8.64 8.73
N THR A 35 -19.11 -9.66 9.43
CA THR A 35 -18.82 -9.85 10.84
C THR A 35 -17.34 -10.18 11.09
N PRO A 36 -16.77 -9.86 12.27
CA PRO A 36 -15.35 -10.14 12.57
C PRO A 36 -14.94 -11.60 12.35
N LEU A 37 -15.80 -12.57 12.63
CA LEU A 37 -15.54 -14.00 12.39
C LEU A 37 -15.47 -14.31 10.88
N GLN A 38 -16.37 -13.74 10.08
CA GLN A 38 -16.36 -13.89 8.63
C GLN A 38 -15.13 -13.22 8.02
N ILE A 39 -14.71 -12.04 8.52
CA ILE A 39 -13.48 -11.37 8.10
C ILE A 39 -12.25 -12.26 8.32
N ILE A 40 -12.12 -12.86 9.51
CA ILE A 40 -11.01 -13.76 9.82
C ILE A 40 -11.03 -14.99 8.91
N GLY A 41 -12.20 -15.55 8.65
CA GLY A 41 -12.37 -16.71 7.76
C GLY A 41 -12.05 -16.39 6.31
N SER A 42 -12.53 -15.26 5.78
CA SER A 42 -12.29 -14.83 4.39
C SER A 42 -10.83 -14.43 4.16
N ALA A 43 -10.20 -13.76 5.13
CA ALA A 43 -8.77 -13.43 5.06
C ALA A 43 -7.90 -14.70 4.98
N GLY A 44 -8.33 -15.81 5.60
CA GLY A 44 -7.68 -17.11 5.43
C GLY A 44 -7.70 -17.63 3.99
N ALA A 45 -8.67 -17.25 3.18
CA ALA A 45 -8.79 -17.63 1.76
C ALA A 45 -8.06 -16.67 0.80
N ASP A 46 -7.70 -15.48 1.24
CA ASP A 46 -6.98 -14.44 0.47
C ASP A 46 -5.47 -14.45 0.76
N VAL A 47 -4.72 -13.56 0.11
CA VAL A 47 -3.28 -13.30 0.35
C VAL A 47 -3.04 -12.33 1.51
N HIS A 48 -4.07 -11.66 2.00
CA HIS A 48 -3.97 -10.61 3.02
C HIS A 48 -4.28 -11.13 4.42
N SER A 49 -3.61 -10.54 5.41
CA SER A 49 -3.88 -10.80 6.83
C SER A 49 -5.16 -10.08 7.29
N PRO A 50 -5.86 -10.55 8.34
CA PRO A 50 -7.19 -10.04 8.70
C PRO A 50 -7.17 -8.67 9.38
N ALA A 51 -6.04 -8.22 9.92
CA ALA A 51 -6.00 -7.05 10.79
C ALA A 51 -6.42 -5.75 10.09
N PHE A 52 -6.05 -5.56 8.83
CA PHE A 52 -6.49 -4.38 8.08
C PHE A 52 -8.02 -4.33 7.97
N TYR A 53 -8.64 -5.43 7.55
CA TYR A 53 -10.08 -5.52 7.37
C TYR A 53 -10.86 -5.38 8.70
N LEU A 54 -10.30 -5.88 9.81
CA LEU A 54 -10.89 -5.68 11.14
C LEU A 54 -10.81 -4.22 11.58
N ILE A 55 -9.70 -3.53 11.35
CA ILE A 55 -9.57 -2.10 11.64
C ILE A 55 -10.55 -1.30 10.77
N GLU A 56 -10.62 -1.60 9.48
CA GLU A 56 -11.52 -0.96 8.54
C GLU A 56 -13.01 -1.22 8.89
N HIS A 57 -13.35 -2.43 9.36
CA HIS A 57 -14.68 -2.77 9.86
C HIS A 57 -15.16 -1.82 10.97
N TYR A 58 -14.36 -1.68 12.04
CA TYR A 58 -14.72 -0.78 13.14
C TYR A 58 -14.64 0.69 12.73
N TRP A 59 -13.77 1.03 11.79
CA TRP A 59 -13.67 2.38 11.22
C TRP A 59 -14.94 2.75 10.46
N ILE A 60 -15.44 1.88 9.59
CA ILE A 60 -16.69 2.06 8.84
C ILE A 60 -17.89 2.14 9.78
N GLN A 61 -17.95 1.32 10.81
CA GLN A 61 -19.02 1.38 11.81
C GLN A 61 -19.04 2.73 12.56
N GLY A 62 -17.87 3.30 12.84
CA GLY A 62 -17.77 4.58 13.58
C GLY A 62 -17.96 5.83 12.71
N LEU A 63 -17.48 5.81 11.47
CA LEU A 63 -17.37 7.00 10.61
C LEU A 63 -18.14 6.89 9.28
N GLY A 64 -18.82 5.76 9.05
CA GLY A 64 -19.58 5.51 7.83
C GLY A 64 -18.72 4.99 6.67
N GLN A 65 -19.41 4.64 5.58
CA GLN A 65 -18.84 3.94 4.41
C GLN A 65 -18.67 4.84 3.17
N SER A 66 -18.58 6.16 3.34
CA SER A 66 -18.29 7.03 2.21
C SER A 66 -16.84 6.84 1.71
N ASP A 67 -16.60 7.08 0.43
CA ASP A 67 -15.27 6.98 -0.19
C ASP A 67 -14.24 7.82 0.57
N TYR A 68 -14.65 9.00 1.05
CA TYR A 68 -13.83 9.86 1.90
C TYR A 68 -13.49 9.19 3.24
N SER A 69 -14.51 8.69 3.94
CA SER A 69 -14.34 8.08 5.27
C SER A 69 -13.43 6.86 5.23
N ILE A 70 -13.63 5.98 4.25
CA ILE A 70 -12.86 4.74 4.12
C ILE A 70 -11.36 5.05 3.89
N ARG A 71 -11.04 6.01 3.01
CA ARG A 71 -9.66 6.46 2.76
C ARG A 71 -9.04 7.24 3.91
N LEU A 72 -9.85 7.88 4.74
CA LEU A 72 -9.37 8.68 5.87
C LEU A 72 -8.55 7.86 6.88
N LEU A 73 -8.82 6.57 7.03
CA LEU A 73 -8.00 5.64 7.82
C LEU A 73 -6.52 5.66 7.36
N SER A 74 -6.30 5.53 6.06
CA SER A 74 -4.95 5.56 5.45
C SER A 74 -4.30 6.94 5.57
N VAL A 75 -5.07 8.01 5.47
CA VAL A 75 -4.58 9.39 5.70
C VAL A 75 -4.07 9.55 7.13
N CYS A 76 -4.85 9.11 8.13
CA CYS A 76 -4.44 9.15 9.53
C CYS A 76 -3.15 8.37 9.78
N ALA A 77 -3.04 7.16 9.22
CA ALA A 77 -1.83 6.34 9.32
C ALA A 77 -0.62 7.04 8.69
N SER A 78 -0.79 7.67 7.53
CA SER A 78 0.28 8.40 6.85
C SER A 78 0.74 9.63 7.63
N LEU A 79 -0.16 10.40 8.24
CA LEU A 79 0.19 11.53 9.13
C LEU A 79 0.97 11.06 10.37
N LEU A 80 0.57 9.94 10.95
CA LEU A 80 1.31 9.32 12.06
C LEU A 80 2.69 8.80 11.61
N THR A 81 2.84 8.31 10.36
CA THR A 81 4.13 7.94 9.78
C THR A 81 5.09 9.12 9.74
N ILE A 82 4.62 10.30 9.31
CA ILE A 82 5.41 11.54 9.29
C ILE A 82 5.91 11.88 10.71
N SER A 83 5.01 11.84 11.70
CA SER A 83 5.34 12.14 13.09
C SER A 83 6.32 11.12 13.69
N THR A 84 6.15 9.84 13.38
CA THR A 84 7.01 8.75 13.87
C THR A 84 8.39 8.80 13.21
N THR A 85 8.46 9.15 11.91
CA THR A 85 9.73 9.39 11.18
C THR A 85 10.52 10.54 11.82
N PHE A 86 9.85 11.64 12.15
CA PHE A 86 10.47 12.74 12.90
C PHE A 86 11.02 12.26 14.24
N ALA A 87 10.20 11.56 15.02
CA ALA A 87 10.58 11.10 16.36
C ALA A 87 11.78 10.13 16.30
N LEU A 88 11.79 9.20 15.33
CA LEU A 88 12.88 8.26 15.15
C LEU A 88 14.18 8.97 14.71
N SER A 89 14.10 9.83 13.71
CA SER A 89 15.27 10.58 13.22
C SER A 89 15.83 11.50 14.30
N LYS A 90 14.97 12.25 15.01
CA LYS A 90 15.39 13.08 16.17
C LYS A 90 16.08 12.25 17.25
N ARG A 91 15.58 11.04 17.53
CA ARG A 91 16.16 10.15 18.52
C ARG A 91 17.54 9.60 18.11
N LEU A 92 17.67 9.23 16.84
CA LEU A 92 18.87 8.59 16.31
C LEU A 92 19.97 9.61 15.95
N LEU A 93 19.58 10.79 15.48
CA LEU A 93 20.43 11.79 14.86
C LEU A 93 20.20 13.18 15.47
N SER A 94 19.26 13.96 14.92
CA SER A 94 18.96 15.34 15.34
C SER A 94 17.53 15.74 15.03
N ALA A 95 17.10 16.88 15.57
CA ALA A 95 15.78 17.46 15.28
C ALA A 95 15.71 18.02 13.85
N ASP A 96 16.82 18.55 13.33
CA ASP A 96 16.87 19.10 11.96
C ASP A 96 16.79 17.99 10.91
N SER A 97 17.57 16.91 11.06
CA SER A 97 17.40 15.69 10.26
C SER A 97 15.98 15.15 10.36
N GLY A 98 15.38 15.18 11.56
CA GLY A 98 14.00 14.73 11.77
C GLY A 98 12.97 15.57 11.02
N SER A 99 13.12 16.89 11.08
CA SER A 99 12.21 17.83 10.39
C SER A 99 12.29 17.66 8.87
N MET A 100 13.51 17.50 8.35
CA MET A 100 13.74 17.30 6.93
C MET A 100 13.21 15.95 6.45
N ALA A 101 13.45 14.86 7.18
CA ALA A 101 12.93 13.54 6.84
C ALA A 101 11.40 13.51 6.88
N ALA A 102 10.78 14.15 7.88
CA ALA A 102 9.34 14.29 7.98
C ALA A 102 8.76 15.10 6.80
N LEU A 103 9.44 16.17 6.36
CA LEU A 103 9.05 16.95 5.20
C LEU A 103 9.11 16.11 3.93
N LEU A 104 10.17 15.32 3.71
CA LEU A 104 10.28 14.44 2.55
C LEU A 104 9.15 13.39 2.51
N VAL A 105 8.79 12.77 3.66
CA VAL A 105 7.63 11.87 3.73
C VAL A 105 6.32 12.63 3.44
N ALA A 106 6.20 13.88 3.93
CA ALA A 106 4.99 14.68 3.77
C ALA A 106 4.71 15.02 2.30
N VAL A 107 5.76 15.35 1.52
CA VAL A 107 5.66 15.78 0.12
C VAL A 107 5.98 14.65 -0.87
N SER A 108 6.24 13.44 -0.41
CA SER A 108 6.42 12.26 -1.27
C SER A 108 5.10 11.90 -1.95
N GLU A 109 5.10 11.89 -3.29
CA GLU A 109 3.96 11.45 -4.11
C GLU A 109 3.61 9.99 -3.78
N PHE A 110 4.60 9.11 -3.66
CA PHE A 110 4.40 7.71 -3.32
C PHE A 110 3.68 7.50 -1.99
N HIS A 111 4.09 8.23 -0.92
CA HIS A 111 3.39 8.20 0.36
C HIS A 111 2.00 8.84 0.30
N LEU A 112 1.83 9.88 -0.49
CA LEU A 112 0.57 10.57 -0.67
C LEU A 112 -0.43 9.68 -1.41
N ARG A 113 -0.05 9.09 -2.53
CA ARG A 113 -0.87 8.19 -3.33
C ARG A 113 -1.38 7.02 -2.49
N LEU A 114 -0.49 6.34 -1.75
CA LEU A 114 -0.88 5.23 -0.89
C LEU A 114 -1.63 5.66 0.39
N ALA A 115 -1.57 6.94 0.77
CA ALA A 115 -2.45 7.49 1.80
C ALA A 115 -3.86 7.78 1.29
N GLN A 116 -4.03 8.00 -0.02
CA GLN A 116 -5.33 8.18 -0.68
C GLN A 116 -5.92 6.88 -1.22
N GLU A 117 -5.42 5.75 -0.77
CA GLU A 117 -5.97 4.42 -1.04
C GLU A 117 -6.42 3.74 0.27
N ALA A 118 -7.62 3.15 0.25
CA ALA A 118 -8.15 2.34 1.36
C ALA A 118 -7.50 0.95 1.37
N ARG A 119 -6.16 0.91 1.61
CA ARG A 119 -5.34 -0.30 1.56
C ARG A 119 -4.34 -0.33 2.74
N PRO A 120 -3.80 -1.48 3.10
CA PRO A 120 -2.95 -1.63 4.29
C PRO A 120 -1.61 -0.89 4.24
N TYR A 121 -1.18 -0.35 3.08
CA TYR A 121 0.17 0.16 2.86
C TYR A 121 0.57 1.35 3.75
N ALA A 122 -0.35 2.30 3.99
CA ALA A 122 -0.09 3.42 4.89
C ALA A 122 0.10 2.95 6.34
N LEU A 123 -0.71 1.99 6.80
CA LEU A 123 -0.57 1.35 8.11
C LEU A 123 0.73 0.53 8.19
N LEU A 124 1.10 -0.19 7.13
CA LEU A 124 2.37 -0.91 7.03
C LEU A 124 3.57 0.02 7.22
N SER A 125 3.55 1.19 6.56
CA SER A 125 4.61 2.20 6.70
C SER A 125 4.69 2.75 8.12
N LEU A 126 3.55 3.08 8.72
CA LEU A 126 3.46 3.54 10.11
C LEU A 126 4.03 2.50 11.08
N LEU A 127 3.54 1.28 11.00
CA LEU A 127 3.92 0.20 11.92
C LEU A 127 5.39 -0.22 11.74
N THR A 128 5.90 -0.20 10.50
CA THR A 128 7.32 -0.41 10.22
C THR A 128 8.17 0.66 10.90
N THR A 129 7.85 1.93 10.71
CA THR A 129 8.60 3.05 11.31
C THR A 129 8.49 3.03 12.84
N ALA A 130 7.31 2.73 13.38
CA ALA A 130 7.08 2.59 14.82
C ALA A 130 7.85 1.40 15.41
N SER A 131 7.89 0.26 14.71
CA SER A 131 8.65 -0.91 15.13
C SER A 131 10.16 -0.60 15.22
N PHE A 132 10.75 0.09 14.24
CA PHE A 132 12.14 0.55 14.30
C PHE A 132 12.38 1.61 15.39
N LEU A 133 11.40 2.50 15.64
CA LEU A 133 11.47 3.42 16.77
C LEU A 133 11.50 2.67 18.10
N MET A 134 10.59 1.73 18.32
CA MET A 134 10.56 0.93 19.56
C MET A 134 11.77 0.01 19.68
N MET A 135 12.24 -0.58 18.58
CA MET A 135 13.52 -1.32 18.53
C MET A 135 14.69 -0.45 18.98
N SER A 136 14.76 0.81 18.55
CA SER A 136 15.80 1.76 18.99
C SER A 136 15.76 2.03 20.49
N HIS A 137 14.60 1.90 21.13
CA HIS A 137 14.46 1.95 22.58
C HIS A 137 14.92 0.64 23.23
N LEU A 138 14.50 -0.52 22.69
CA LEU A 138 14.80 -1.83 23.22
C LEU A 138 16.32 -2.11 23.25
N VAL A 139 17.06 -1.77 22.19
CA VAL A 139 18.51 -2.00 22.14
C VAL A 139 19.32 -1.12 23.10
N ARG A 140 18.76 -0.01 23.58
CA ARG A 140 19.39 0.89 24.56
C ARG A 140 18.94 0.63 26.00
N SER A 141 17.75 0.07 26.18
CA SER A 141 17.12 -0.19 27.47
C SER A 141 16.45 -1.55 27.45
N THR A 142 17.11 -2.55 27.98
CA THR A 142 16.67 -3.96 27.99
C THR A 142 15.60 -4.23 29.06
N THR A 143 14.68 -3.29 29.28
CA THR A 143 13.61 -3.40 30.25
C THR A 143 12.39 -4.11 29.67
N ALA A 144 11.61 -4.77 30.51
CA ALA A 144 10.33 -5.38 30.11
C ALA A 144 9.38 -4.36 29.42
N ASN A 145 9.35 -3.11 29.89
CA ASN A 145 8.57 -2.04 29.25
C ASN A 145 9.02 -1.75 27.81
N ALA A 146 10.32 -1.76 27.53
CA ALA A 146 10.84 -1.57 26.17
C ALA A 146 10.46 -2.76 25.26
N SER A 147 10.53 -4.00 25.78
CA SER A 147 10.06 -5.21 25.09
C SER A 147 8.59 -5.14 24.77
N VAL A 148 7.75 -4.78 25.74
CA VAL A 148 6.29 -4.62 25.52
C VAL A 148 5.99 -3.57 24.47
N LYS A 149 6.64 -2.41 24.50
CA LYS A 149 6.44 -1.35 23.48
C LYS A 149 6.85 -1.82 22.09
N TYR A 150 7.95 -2.58 21.97
CA TYR A 150 8.34 -3.15 20.69
C TYR A 150 7.32 -4.18 20.21
N LEU A 151 6.82 -5.07 21.08
CA LEU A 151 5.77 -6.03 20.74
C LEU A 151 4.49 -5.32 20.29
N LEU A 152 4.05 -4.29 21.01
CA LEU A 152 2.85 -3.51 20.65
C LEU A 152 2.94 -2.85 19.27
N ALA A 153 4.14 -2.48 18.82
CA ALA A 153 4.34 -1.94 17.48
C ALA A 153 4.52 -3.03 16.41
N THR A 154 5.10 -4.18 16.77
CA THR A 154 5.55 -5.19 15.80
C THR A 154 4.52 -6.32 15.60
N VAL A 155 3.73 -6.66 16.62
CA VAL A 155 2.64 -7.64 16.46
C VAL A 155 1.59 -7.14 15.46
N PRO A 156 1.05 -5.90 15.56
CA PRO A 156 0.18 -5.38 14.52
C PRO A 156 0.83 -5.34 13.13
N LEU A 157 2.12 -5.05 13.04
CA LEU A 157 2.88 -5.01 11.77
C LEU A 157 2.79 -6.34 11.01
N ILE A 158 3.01 -7.47 11.69
CA ILE A 158 2.98 -8.79 11.04
C ILE A 158 1.55 -9.27 10.71
N TYR A 159 0.54 -8.70 11.37
CA TYR A 159 -0.87 -8.97 11.11
C TYR A 159 -1.51 -8.01 10.10
N ILE A 160 -0.89 -6.84 9.81
CA ILE A 160 -1.45 -5.89 8.86
C ILE A 160 -1.13 -6.27 7.41
N HIS A 161 0.08 -6.80 7.18
CA HIS A 161 0.53 -7.17 5.84
C HIS A 161 1.66 -8.21 5.90
N PRO A 162 1.74 -9.20 4.97
CA PRO A 162 2.81 -10.20 4.93
C PRO A 162 4.23 -9.61 4.92
N TYR A 163 4.42 -8.43 4.35
CA TYR A 163 5.70 -7.71 4.39
C TYR A 163 6.16 -7.34 5.81
N GLY A 164 5.28 -7.33 6.80
CA GLY A 164 5.67 -7.20 8.20
C GLY A 164 6.63 -8.29 8.66
N VAL A 165 6.49 -9.51 8.16
CA VAL A 165 7.41 -10.63 8.44
C VAL A 165 8.79 -10.36 7.84
N ILE A 166 8.85 -9.78 6.63
CA ILE A 166 10.11 -9.38 5.97
C ILE A 166 10.82 -8.29 6.79
N VAL A 167 10.07 -7.33 7.33
CA VAL A 167 10.61 -6.27 8.20
C VAL A 167 11.20 -6.88 9.48
N VAL A 168 10.51 -7.82 10.13
CA VAL A 168 11.03 -8.53 11.32
C VAL A 168 12.28 -9.32 10.97
N ALA A 169 12.32 -9.98 9.81
CA ALA A 169 13.53 -10.67 9.34
C ALA A 169 14.71 -9.69 9.15
N ALA A 170 14.47 -8.51 8.56
CA ALA A 170 15.50 -7.46 8.44
C ALA A 170 15.98 -6.97 9.81
N GLN A 171 15.10 -6.82 10.80
CA GLN A 171 15.49 -6.46 12.18
C GLN A 171 16.36 -7.55 12.82
N ASN A 172 16.07 -8.82 12.59
CA ASN A 172 16.90 -9.92 13.08
C ASN A 172 18.27 -9.96 12.37
N ILE A 173 18.33 -9.73 11.06
CA ILE A 173 19.60 -9.56 10.33
C ILE A 173 20.44 -8.44 10.97
N LEU A 174 19.82 -7.29 11.24
CA LEU A 174 20.50 -6.17 11.91
C LEU A 174 21.07 -6.60 13.28
N MET A 175 20.31 -7.32 14.08
CA MET A 175 20.78 -7.78 15.40
C MET A 175 21.93 -8.79 15.29
N LEU A 176 21.90 -9.68 14.32
CA LEU A 176 23.00 -10.59 14.02
C LEU A 176 24.27 -9.83 13.59
N MET A 177 24.13 -8.87 12.68
CA MET A 177 25.26 -8.03 12.25
C MET A 177 25.87 -7.22 13.41
N GLN A 178 25.02 -6.78 14.34
CA GLN A 178 25.45 -5.99 15.49
C GLN A 178 25.69 -6.82 16.76
N TRP A 179 25.73 -8.14 16.67
CA TRP A 179 25.96 -9.04 17.81
C TRP A 179 27.16 -8.64 18.65
N LYS A 180 28.30 -8.36 18.02
CA LYS A 180 29.54 -7.96 18.72
C LYS A 180 29.40 -6.63 19.49
N THR A 181 28.51 -5.73 19.01
CA THR A 181 28.25 -4.43 19.66
C THR A 181 27.40 -4.59 20.92
N TYR A 182 26.41 -5.47 20.90
CA TYR A 182 25.41 -5.57 21.97
C TYR A 182 25.59 -6.75 22.90
N ARG A 183 26.36 -7.82 22.53
CA ARG A 183 26.49 -9.04 23.32
C ARG A 183 26.98 -8.82 24.76
N ASN A 184 27.77 -7.77 24.99
CA ASN A 184 28.32 -7.44 26.32
C ASN A 184 27.34 -6.58 27.16
N ALA A 185 26.25 -6.09 26.58
CA ALA A 185 25.21 -5.36 27.34
C ALA A 185 24.40 -6.36 28.16
N LYS A 186 24.37 -6.14 29.49
CA LYS A 186 23.66 -7.04 30.42
C LYS A 186 22.20 -7.21 30.03
N GLY A 187 21.77 -8.46 29.84
CA GLY A 187 20.38 -8.81 29.56
C GLY A 187 19.93 -8.55 28.12
N TRP A 188 20.79 -8.04 27.23
CA TRP A 188 20.39 -7.72 25.85
C TRP A 188 19.93 -8.96 25.06
N ALA A 189 20.71 -10.04 25.07
CA ALA A 189 20.35 -11.25 24.34
C ALA A 189 19.05 -11.86 24.86
N THR A 190 18.89 -11.90 26.17
CA THR A 190 17.64 -12.37 26.81
C THR A 190 16.45 -11.52 26.42
N ALA A 191 16.58 -10.18 26.48
CA ALA A 191 15.50 -9.27 26.09
C ALA A 191 15.14 -9.42 24.60
N TRP A 192 16.13 -9.55 23.70
CA TRP A 192 15.87 -9.76 22.28
C TRP A 192 15.20 -11.10 22.02
N ILE A 193 15.76 -12.21 22.52
CA ILE A 193 15.25 -13.56 22.30
C ILE A 193 13.84 -13.70 22.90
N SER A 194 13.60 -13.26 24.14
CA SER A 194 12.28 -13.33 24.75
C SER A 194 11.24 -12.52 23.97
N THR A 195 11.66 -11.39 23.39
CA THR A 195 10.78 -10.57 22.55
C THR A 195 10.46 -11.28 21.24
N GLN A 196 11.46 -11.93 20.58
CA GLN A 196 11.18 -12.73 19.38
C GLN A 196 10.29 -13.96 19.68
N CYS A 197 10.49 -14.63 20.82
CA CYS A 197 9.59 -15.70 21.27
C CYS A 197 8.16 -15.15 21.48
N GLY A 198 8.04 -13.96 22.07
CA GLY A 198 6.75 -13.28 22.24
C GLY A 198 6.07 -12.96 20.89
N LEU A 199 6.83 -12.54 19.86
CA LEU A 199 6.31 -12.34 18.51
C LEU A 199 5.82 -13.65 17.88
N LEU A 200 6.62 -14.72 17.98
CA LEU A 200 6.25 -16.04 17.46
C LEU A 200 4.99 -16.57 18.15
N LEU A 201 4.91 -16.44 19.48
CA LEU A 201 3.72 -16.83 20.23
C LEU A 201 2.50 -16.01 19.81
N ALA A 202 2.65 -14.69 19.66
CA ALA A 202 1.56 -13.83 19.22
C ALA A 202 1.12 -14.12 17.77
N PHE A 203 2.03 -14.56 16.89
CA PHE A 203 1.72 -14.91 15.50
C PHE A 203 1.25 -16.35 15.32
N SER A 204 1.47 -17.22 16.30
CA SER A 204 1.14 -18.67 16.21
C SER A 204 -0.32 -18.96 15.80
N PRO A 205 -1.36 -18.19 16.22
CA PRO A 205 -2.72 -18.44 15.78
C PRO A 205 -2.93 -18.26 14.26
N TRP A 206 -2.11 -17.43 13.61
CA TRP A 206 -2.20 -17.16 12.17
C TRP A 206 -1.19 -17.97 11.35
N MET A 207 -0.21 -18.63 11.97
CA MET A 207 0.90 -19.30 11.29
C MET A 207 0.44 -20.34 10.26
N ALA A 208 -0.55 -21.18 10.61
CA ALA A 208 -1.07 -22.21 9.70
C ALA A 208 -1.70 -21.58 8.44
N GLN A 209 -2.45 -20.50 8.60
CA GLN A 209 -3.07 -19.76 7.49
C GLN A 209 -2.00 -19.07 6.63
N PHE A 210 -1.00 -18.48 7.26
CA PHE A 210 0.11 -17.83 6.55
C PHE A 210 0.88 -18.82 5.67
N VAL A 211 1.20 -20.00 6.19
CA VAL A 211 1.84 -21.06 5.39
C VAL A 211 0.92 -21.54 4.26
N ALA A 212 -0.38 -21.69 4.52
CA ALA A 212 -1.34 -22.06 3.49
C ALA A 212 -1.48 -20.97 2.40
N GLN A 213 -1.37 -19.69 2.74
CA GLN A 213 -1.34 -18.58 1.78
C GLN A 213 -0.13 -18.68 0.86
N ILE A 214 1.08 -18.89 1.40
CA ILE A 214 2.30 -19.09 0.61
C ILE A 214 2.11 -20.26 -0.37
N SER A 215 1.64 -21.40 0.09
CA SER A 215 1.43 -22.58 -0.75
C SER A 215 0.39 -22.39 -1.86
N ARG A 216 -0.59 -21.50 -1.67
CA ARG A 216 -1.56 -21.14 -2.73
C ARG A 216 -0.94 -20.25 -3.80
N VAL A 217 -0.09 -19.30 -3.41
CA VAL A 217 0.66 -18.47 -4.35
C VAL A 217 1.63 -19.33 -5.16
N GLU A 218 2.36 -20.26 -4.54
CA GLU A 218 3.25 -21.21 -5.23
C GLU A 218 2.52 -22.06 -6.28
N ARG A 219 1.30 -22.49 -6.00
CA ARG A 219 0.48 -23.27 -6.93
C ARG A 219 -0.18 -22.45 -8.04
N GLY A 220 0.13 -21.18 -8.14
CA GLY A 220 -0.42 -20.28 -9.16
C GLY A 220 -1.89 -19.89 -8.95
N VAL A 221 -2.51 -20.31 -7.86
CA VAL A 221 -3.92 -19.99 -7.55
C VAL A 221 -4.09 -18.49 -7.24
N LEU A 222 -3.04 -17.85 -6.69
CA LEU A 222 -3.02 -16.44 -6.29
C LEU A 222 -1.77 -15.72 -6.82
N SER A 223 -1.12 -16.23 -7.87
CA SER A 223 0.10 -15.63 -8.42
C SER A 223 -0.26 -14.52 -9.40
N TYR A 224 -0.14 -13.28 -8.94
CA TYR A 224 -0.30 -12.08 -9.76
C TYR A 224 1.03 -11.49 -10.23
N TYR A 225 2.16 -12.01 -9.74
CA TYR A 225 3.48 -11.44 -9.98
C TYR A 225 4.40 -12.41 -10.71
N ALA A 226 5.19 -11.88 -11.64
CA ALA A 226 6.34 -12.57 -12.19
C ALA A 226 7.56 -12.41 -11.27
N PRO A 227 8.57 -13.30 -11.33
CA PRO A 227 9.84 -13.08 -10.63
C PRO A 227 10.44 -11.71 -10.95
N PRO A 228 10.89 -10.93 -9.94
CA PRO A 228 11.34 -9.57 -10.18
C PRO A 228 12.68 -9.52 -10.92
N THR A 229 12.86 -8.47 -11.68
CA THR A 229 14.11 -8.13 -12.38
C THR A 229 14.81 -6.96 -11.68
N ALA A 230 16.03 -6.63 -12.10
CA ALA A 230 16.72 -5.42 -11.64
C ALA A 230 15.91 -4.13 -11.95
N GLN A 231 15.09 -4.14 -13.01
CA GLN A 231 14.21 -3.02 -13.34
C GLN A 231 13.12 -2.82 -12.29
N ASN A 232 12.59 -3.88 -11.69
CA ASN A 232 11.62 -3.77 -10.61
C ASN A 232 12.25 -3.14 -9.36
N VAL A 233 13.51 -3.49 -9.04
CA VAL A 233 14.24 -2.85 -7.93
C VAL A 233 14.47 -1.36 -8.23
N LEU A 234 14.93 -1.04 -9.45
CA LEU A 234 15.09 0.35 -9.87
C LEU A 234 13.74 1.11 -9.83
N GLY A 235 12.65 0.48 -10.30
CA GLY A 235 11.29 1.02 -10.20
C GLY A 235 10.91 1.35 -8.76
N THR A 236 11.18 0.46 -7.81
CA THR A 236 10.96 0.71 -6.38
C THR A 236 11.75 1.93 -5.86
N LEU A 237 13.02 2.04 -6.25
CA LEU A 237 13.85 3.19 -5.85
C LEU A 237 13.37 4.48 -6.49
N LEU A 238 12.89 4.43 -7.73
CA LEU A 238 12.29 5.59 -8.41
C LEU A 238 10.98 6.01 -7.75
N GLU A 239 10.12 5.09 -7.33
CA GLU A 239 8.91 5.41 -6.54
C GLU A 239 9.27 6.16 -5.26
N PHE A 240 10.34 5.77 -4.54
CA PHE A 240 10.82 6.49 -3.35
C PHE A 240 11.34 7.91 -3.67
N ALA A 241 11.61 8.19 -4.92
CA ALA A 241 12.07 9.48 -5.43
C ALA A 241 11.04 10.14 -6.38
N ASN A 242 9.73 9.89 -6.17
CA ASN A 242 8.65 10.48 -6.95
C ASN A 242 8.84 10.27 -8.46
N LEU A 243 9.33 9.10 -8.87
CA LEU A 243 9.66 8.70 -10.25
C LEU A 243 10.76 9.54 -10.93
N SER A 244 11.43 10.42 -10.19
CA SER A 244 12.53 11.25 -10.69
C SER A 244 13.89 10.61 -10.47
N ARG A 245 14.60 10.26 -11.56
CA ARG A 245 15.99 9.76 -11.50
C ARG A 245 16.96 10.78 -10.89
N TYR A 246 16.70 12.07 -11.07
CA TYR A 246 17.54 13.14 -10.54
C TYR A 246 17.35 13.28 -9.03
N LEU A 247 16.10 13.22 -8.55
CA LEU A 247 15.81 13.20 -7.11
C LEU A 247 16.39 11.93 -6.46
N LEU A 248 16.25 10.76 -7.10
CA LEU A 248 16.87 9.53 -6.62
C LEU A 248 18.40 9.68 -6.47
N GLY A 249 19.09 10.17 -7.51
CA GLY A 249 20.52 10.42 -7.47
C GLY A 249 20.90 11.37 -6.33
N LEU A 250 20.15 12.44 -6.14
CA LEU A 250 20.38 13.41 -5.07
C LEU A 250 20.15 12.79 -3.67
N LEU A 251 19.08 12.05 -3.47
CA LEU A 251 18.78 11.36 -2.20
C LEU A 251 19.87 10.34 -1.86
N LEU A 252 20.32 9.55 -2.84
CA LEU A 252 21.40 8.57 -2.64
C LEU A 252 22.75 9.24 -2.37
N LEU A 253 23.07 10.35 -3.05
CA LEU A 253 24.28 11.13 -2.80
C LEU A 253 24.29 11.71 -1.39
N LEU A 254 23.17 12.30 -0.96
CA LEU A 254 23.03 12.81 0.41
C LEU A 254 23.06 11.67 1.45
N ALA A 255 22.39 10.55 1.18
CA ALA A 255 22.47 9.38 2.05
C ALA A 255 23.89 8.85 2.17
N PHE A 256 24.66 8.84 1.08
CA PHE A 256 26.09 8.50 1.12
C PHE A 256 26.90 9.53 1.90
N ALA A 257 26.63 10.83 1.72
CA ALA A 257 27.28 11.91 2.48
C ALA A 257 27.03 11.80 3.99
N ALA A 258 25.95 11.16 4.44
CA ALA A 258 25.71 10.88 5.86
C ALA A 258 26.83 10.08 6.50
N PHE A 259 27.49 9.20 5.75
CA PHE A 259 28.61 8.38 6.25
C PHE A 259 29.96 9.15 6.24
N TRP A 260 30.04 10.28 5.52
CA TRP A 260 31.28 11.04 5.41
C TRP A 260 31.51 11.89 6.65
N GLY A 261 32.73 11.85 7.18
CA GLY A 261 33.12 12.66 8.31
C GLY A 261 33.12 11.90 9.65
N HIS A 262 33.56 12.59 10.71
CA HIS A 262 33.94 12.03 11.98
C HIS A 262 32.83 11.47 12.88
N GLY A 263 31.93 10.64 12.32
CA GLY A 263 30.87 9.97 13.09
C GLY A 263 31.35 8.91 14.08
N GLY A 264 32.63 8.60 14.11
CA GLY A 264 33.27 7.67 15.05
C GLY A 264 32.56 6.31 15.20
N SER A 265 33.09 5.44 16.04
CA SER A 265 32.48 4.12 16.35
C SER A 265 31.09 4.20 16.96
N LYS A 266 30.71 5.32 17.57
CA LYS A 266 29.41 5.55 18.23
C LYS A 266 28.23 5.63 17.25
N MET A 267 28.45 6.11 16.03
CA MET A 267 27.38 6.26 15.00
C MET A 267 27.18 5.01 14.14
N ARG A 268 28.13 4.06 14.17
CA ARG A 268 28.03 2.82 13.38
C ARG A 268 26.73 2.05 13.59
N PRO A 269 26.20 1.87 14.82
CA PRO A 269 24.94 1.16 15.02
C PRO A 269 23.74 1.86 14.39
N THR A 270 23.71 3.20 14.43
CA THR A 270 22.64 4.00 13.82
C THR A 270 22.65 3.86 12.30
N TYR A 271 23.81 4.02 11.68
CA TYR A 271 23.91 3.88 10.22
C TYR A 271 23.62 2.45 9.77
N ALA A 272 24.10 1.43 10.49
CA ALA A 272 23.75 0.05 10.19
C ALA A 272 22.25 -0.20 10.29
N MET A 273 21.57 0.34 11.32
CA MET A 273 20.13 0.25 11.46
C MET A 273 19.38 0.87 10.26
N LEU A 274 19.72 2.09 9.87
CA LEU A 274 19.08 2.78 8.76
C LEU A 274 19.37 2.09 7.42
N SER A 275 20.61 1.64 7.20
CA SER A 275 20.99 0.94 5.97
C SER A 275 20.33 -0.43 5.84
N VAL A 276 20.30 -1.21 6.91
CA VAL A 276 19.64 -2.53 6.92
C VAL A 276 18.13 -2.35 6.76
N TRP A 277 17.52 -1.37 7.43
CA TRP A 277 16.10 -1.06 7.25
C TRP A 277 15.77 -0.69 5.81
N PHE A 278 16.62 0.10 5.14
CA PHE A 278 16.41 0.47 3.75
C PHE A 278 16.64 -0.70 2.79
N ILE A 279 17.76 -1.43 2.93
CA ILE A 279 18.23 -2.38 1.91
C ILE A 279 17.66 -3.80 2.13
N ALA A 280 17.64 -4.28 3.39
CA ALA A 280 17.36 -5.69 3.64
C ALA A 280 15.94 -6.11 3.26
N PRO A 281 14.85 -5.35 3.50
CA PRO A 281 13.53 -5.77 3.07
C PRO A 281 13.41 -5.85 1.54
N ILE A 282 14.05 -4.95 0.79
CA ILE A 282 14.09 -4.98 -0.68
C ILE A 282 14.80 -6.25 -1.15
N GLY A 283 16.00 -6.52 -0.59
CA GLY A 283 16.77 -7.71 -0.92
C GLY A 283 16.08 -9.01 -0.53
N LEU A 284 15.43 -9.05 0.65
CA LEU A 284 14.66 -10.21 1.10
C LEU A 284 13.44 -10.46 0.21
N ALA A 285 12.66 -9.42 -0.13
CA ALA A 285 11.52 -9.55 -1.02
C ALA A 285 11.96 -10.06 -2.41
N PHE A 286 13.08 -9.54 -2.93
CA PHE A 286 13.67 -10.01 -4.17
C PHE A 286 14.09 -11.49 -4.08
N THR A 287 14.84 -11.85 -3.05
CA THR A 287 15.35 -13.22 -2.87
C THR A 287 14.23 -14.23 -2.66
N VAL A 288 13.23 -13.90 -1.80
CA VAL A 288 12.06 -14.75 -1.58
C VAL A 288 11.27 -14.94 -2.86
N SER A 289 11.15 -13.90 -3.68
CA SER A 289 10.44 -13.98 -4.97
C SER A 289 11.09 -14.92 -5.98
N TRP A 290 12.41 -15.11 -5.90
CA TRP A 290 13.13 -16.07 -6.74
C TRP A 290 13.24 -17.47 -6.13
N ALA A 291 13.37 -17.53 -4.79
CA ALA A 291 13.67 -18.79 -4.12
C ALA A 291 12.42 -19.58 -3.71
N ILE A 292 11.29 -18.89 -3.48
CA ILE A 292 10.08 -19.51 -2.92
C ILE A 292 8.87 -19.18 -3.80
N THR A 293 8.44 -17.92 -3.83
CA THR A 293 7.22 -17.51 -4.55
C THR A 293 7.28 -16.02 -4.92
N PRO A 294 6.82 -15.62 -6.12
CA PRO A 294 6.85 -14.23 -6.53
C PRO A 294 5.95 -13.35 -5.65
N ILE A 295 6.57 -12.56 -4.77
CA ILE A 295 5.88 -11.64 -3.84
C ILE A 295 6.32 -10.19 -3.98
N TYR A 296 7.28 -9.88 -4.87
CA TYR A 296 7.87 -8.55 -4.97
C TYR A 296 6.83 -7.52 -5.42
N ASP A 297 6.47 -6.64 -4.52
CA ASP A 297 5.56 -5.50 -4.77
C ASP A 297 6.15 -4.23 -4.17
N THR A 298 6.31 -3.20 -4.99
CA THR A 298 6.84 -1.88 -4.59
C THR A 298 5.98 -1.25 -3.49
N ARG A 299 4.66 -1.41 -3.53
CA ARG A 299 3.74 -0.87 -2.51
C ARG A 299 4.01 -1.48 -1.13
N GLY A 300 4.31 -2.78 -1.08
CA GLY A 300 4.69 -3.48 0.16
C GLY A 300 6.03 -3.00 0.75
N LEU A 301 6.89 -2.37 -0.06
CA LEU A 301 8.19 -1.83 0.36
C LEU A 301 8.14 -0.37 0.81
N ILE A 302 6.96 0.28 0.86
CA ILE A 302 6.79 1.68 1.29
C ILE A 302 7.45 1.95 2.65
N GLY A 303 7.39 0.98 3.58
CA GLY A 303 7.99 1.09 4.90
C GLY A 303 9.51 1.26 4.91
N CYS A 304 10.21 1.06 3.77
CA CYS A 304 11.66 1.22 3.66
C CYS A 304 12.07 2.66 3.33
N SER A 305 11.22 3.42 2.65
CA SER A 305 11.54 4.78 2.18
C SER A 305 11.85 5.78 3.31
N PRO A 306 11.23 5.73 4.53
CA PRO A 306 11.61 6.62 5.61
C PRO A 306 13.06 6.48 6.03
N ALA A 307 13.65 5.28 5.93
CA ALA A 307 15.07 5.09 6.24
C ALA A 307 15.99 5.83 5.26
N LEU A 308 15.67 5.80 3.96
CA LEU A 308 16.38 6.57 2.93
C LEU A 308 16.26 8.08 3.21
N TYR A 309 15.04 8.55 3.51
CA TYR A 309 14.81 9.97 3.79
C TYR A 309 15.54 10.43 5.05
N ILE A 310 15.62 9.62 6.11
CA ILE A 310 16.41 9.91 7.31
C ILE A 310 17.91 10.00 6.98
N LEU A 311 18.44 9.06 6.21
CA LEU A 311 19.85 9.07 5.80
C LEU A 311 20.15 10.32 4.93
N ALA A 312 19.34 10.59 3.92
CA ALA A 312 19.51 11.76 3.05
C ALA A 312 19.40 13.08 3.84
N SER A 313 18.46 13.18 4.77
CA SER A 313 18.29 14.35 5.63
C SER A 313 19.50 14.58 6.54
N HIS A 314 20.10 13.52 7.06
CA HIS A 314 21.30 13.65 7.86
C HIS A 314 22.53 14.06 7.03
N GLY A 315 22.66 13.53 5.80
CA GLY A 315 23.71 13.99 4.88
C GLY A 315 23.53 15.46 4.49
N TRP A 316 22.29 15.90 4.25
CA TRP A 316 21.96 17.30 4.00
C TRP A 316 22.34 18.19 5.20
N GLU A 317 22.02 17.79 6.44
CA GLU A 317 22.35 18.51 7.66
C GLU A 317 23.87 18.69 7.84
N LYS A 318 24.69 17.71 7.42
CA LYS A 318 26.15 17.77 7.50
C LYS A 318 26.81 18.76 6.56
N LEU A 319 26.10 19.29 5.58
CA LEU A 319 26.63 20.31 4.69
C LEU A 319 26.93 21.58 5.48
N ARG A 320 28.17 22.07 5.42
CA ARG A 320 28.57 23.28 6.16
C ARG A 320 28.02 24.58 5.61
N ASN A 321 27.71 24.60 4.33
CA ASN A 321 27.24 25.78 3.61
C ASN A 321 25.70 25.84 3.65
N ARG A 322 25.14 26.82 4.37
CA ARG A 322 23.70 27.04 4.49
C ARG A 322 23.02 27.41 3.16
N TYR A 323 23.71 28.09 2.28
CA TYR A 323 23.20 28.40 0.95
C TYR A 323 23.06 27.15 0.09
N LEU A 324 24.05 26.24 0.18
CA LEU A 324 23.97 24.94 -0.48
C LEU A 324 22.83 24.08 0.10
N GLN A 325 22.66 24.06 1.43
CA GLN A 325 21.52 23.39 2.07
C GLN A 325 20.18 23.93 1.53
N ALA A 326 20.01 25.27 1.50
CA ALA A 326 18.80 25.90 1.00
C ALA A 326 18.57 25.60 -0.49
N ALA A 327 19.62 25.70 -1.31
CA ALA A 327 19.53 25.39 -2.74
C ALA A 327 19.11 23.94 -3.00
N LEU A 328 19.71 22.97 -2.30
CA LEU A 328 19.35 21.55 -2.43
C LEU A 328 17.94 21.28 -1.93
N LEU A 329 17.50 21.93 -0.85
CA LEU A 329 16.12 21.83 -0.38
C LEU A 329 15.13 22.32 -1.43
N ILE A 330 15.40 23.50 -2.05
CA ILE A 330 14.55 24.05 -3.12
C ILE A 330 14.50 23.08 -4.30
N VAL A 331 15.62 22.51 -4.71
CA VAL A 331 15.68 21.53 -5.82
C VAL A 331 14.86 20.28 -5.48
N MET A 332 15.04 19.72 -4.27
CA MET A 332 14.25 18.54 -3.84
C MET A 332 12.74 18.84 -3.79
N LEU A 333 12.36 20.00 -3.25
CA LEU A 333 10.95 20.42 -3.22
C LEU A 333 10.42 20.69 -4.65
N GLY A 334 11.24 21.20 -5.56
CA GLY A 334 10.88 21.38 -6.97
C GLY A 334 10.46 20.06 -7.61
N PHE A 335 11.26 18.99 -7.47
CA PHE A 335 10.88 17.66 -7.97
C PHE A 335 9.63 17.08 -7.27
N CYS A 336 9.46 17.34 -5.97
CA CYS A 336 8.25 16.90 -5.27
C CYS A 336 7.01 17.64 -5.77
N ILE A 337 7.10 18.96 -5.97
CA ILE A 337 5.99 19.78 -6.49
C ILE A 337 5.66 19.35 -7.93
N GLU A 338 6.65 19.09 -8.78
CA GLU A 338 6.45 18.58 -10.15
C GLU A 338 5.66 17.25 -10.12
N ALA A 339 6.07 16.30 -9.27
CA ALA A 339 5.39 15.02 -9.14
C ALA A 339 3.94 15.18 -8.65
N LEU A 340 3.70 16.03 -7.64
CA LEU A 340 2.36 16.32 -7.13
C LEU A 340 1.50 17.06 -8.15
N TRP A 341 2.08 18.00 -8.91
CA TRP A 341 1.40 18.68 -10.00
C TRP A 341 0.94 17.73 -11.09
N TYR A 342 1.75 16.71 -11.40
CA TYR A 342 1.38 15.66 -12.34
C TYR A 342 0.35 14.68 -11.72
N TYR A 343 0.51 14.34 -10.45
CA TYR A 343 -0.35 13.35 -9.77
C TYR A 343 -1.82 13.76 -9.77
N TYR A 344 -2.16 14.92 -9.23
CA TYR A 344 -3.55 15.30 -8.99
C TYR A 344 -4.46 15.36 -10.23
N PRO A 345 -4.04 15.92 -11.36
CA PRO A 345 -4.87 15.91 -12.58
C PRO A 345 -4.97 14.53 -13.24
N ASN A 346 -3.98 13.66 -13.02
CA ASN A 346 -3.87 12.38 -13.73
C ASN A 346 -4.31 11.16 -12.88
N VAL A 347 -4.73 11.37 -11.65
CA VAL A 347 -5.36 10.29 -10.85
C VAL A 347 -6.77 10.07 -11.36
N HIS A 348 -6.88 9.24 -12.37
CA HIS A 348 -8.16 8.75 -12.85
C HIS A 348 -8.40 7.37 -12.27
N LYS A 349 -9.35 7.26 -11.34
CA LYS A 349 -9.92 5.98 -10.91
C LYS A 349 -11.21 5.75 -11.72
N ASP A 350 -11.47 4.50 -12.04
CA ASP A 350 -12.70 4.13 -12.78
C ASP A 350 -13.95 4.58 -12.04
N ASP A 351 -14.89 5.19 -12.74
CA ASP A 351 -16.12 5.77 -12.15
C ASP A 351 -17.21 4.73 -11.90
N TRP A 352 -16.94 3.80 -11.00
CA TRP A 352 -17.89 2.76 -10.57
C TRP A 352 -19.16 3.34 -9.94
N ARG A 353 -19.03 4.44 -9.20
CA ARG A 353 -20.15 5.14 -8.57
C ARG A 353 -21.09 5.76 -9.63
N GLY A 354 -20.51 6.39 -10.65
CA GLY A 354 -21.27 6.90 -11.79
C GLY A 354 -21.99 5.79 -12.53
N ALA A 355 -21.31 4.67 -12.81
CA ALA A 355 -21.90 3.49 -13.44
C ALA A 355 -23.09 2.95 -12.64
N ALA A 356 -22.91 2.76 -11.32
CA ALA A 356 -23.99 2.30 -10.43
C ALA A 356 -25.18 3.26 -10.41
N THR A 357 -24.93 4.57 -10.46
CA THR A 357 -25.97 5.60 -10.47
C THR A 357 -26.81 5.51 -11.76
N ILE A 358 -26.16 5.40 -12.93
CA ILE A 358 -26.83 5.27 -14.23
C ILE A 358 -27.65 3.99 -14.28
N ILE A 359 -27.07 2.85 -13.88
CA ILE A 359 -27.77 1.55 -13.85
C ILE A 359 -28.98 1.65 -12.92
N SER A 360 -28.81 2.21 -11.71
CA SER A 360 -29.91 2.33 -10.74
C SER A 360 -31.09 3.18 -11.27
N ALA A 361 -30.79 4.21 -12.07
CA ALA A 361 -31.80 5.10 -12.64
C ALA A 361 -32.55 4.49 -13.83
N HIS A 362 -31.93 3.63 -14.63
CA HIS A 362 -32.45 3.17 -15.91
C HIS A 362 -32.72 1.66 -15.98
N ALA A 363 -32.22 0.86 -15.03
CA ALA A 363 -32.44 -0.57 -15.06
C ALA A 363 -33.85 -0.96 -14.64
N HIS A 364 -34.44 -1.89 -15.40
CA HIS A 364 -35.71 -2.51 -15.08
C HIS A 364 -35.52 -3.74 -14.18
N GLN A 365 -36.57 -4.16 -13.51
CA GLN A 365 -36.57 -5.38 -12.71
C GLN A 365 -36.26 -6.60 -13.60
N GLY A 366 -35.30 -7.41 -13.23
CA GLY A 366 -34.90 -8.60 -13.99
C GLY A 366 -33.92 -8.36 -15.13
N ASP A 367 -33.44 -7.11 -15.34
CA ASP A 367 -32.34 -6.85 -16.28
C ASP A 367 -31.10 -7.69 -15.90
N SER A 368 -30.45 -8.23 -16.92
CA SER A 368 -29.14 -8.85 -16.75
C SER A 368 -28.03 -7.81 -16.80
N LEU A 369 -27.06 -7.94 -15.92
CA LEU A 369 -25.91 -7.04 -15.85
C LEU A 369 -24.62 -7.85 -16.02
N CYS A 370 -23.93 -7.63 -17.12
CA CYS A 370 -22.65 -8.23 -17.41
C CYS A 370 -21.52 -7.26 -17.04
N VAL A 371 -20.70 -7.66 -16.10
CA VAL A 371 -19.45 -6.95 -15.73
C VAL A 371 -18.28 -7.85 -16.09
N VAL A 372 -17.32 -7.33 -16.86
CA VAL A 372 -16.14 -8.09 -17.26
C VAL A 372 -15.28 -8.42 -16.03
N GLU A 373 -14.79 -9.64 -15.99
CA GLU A 373 -14.15 -10.35 -14.87
C GLU A 373 -13.39 -9.49 -13.84
N TYR A 374 -13.47 -9.89 -12.55
CA TYR A 374 -12.81 -9.33 -11.36
C TYR A 374 -13.31 -7.96 -10.87
N TYR A 375 -14.23 -7.30 -11.58
CA TYR A 375 -14.68 -5.94 -11.23
C TYR A 375 -16.11 -5.88 -10.71
N ASP A 376 -16.79 -7.01 -10.58
CA ASP A 376 -18.14 -7.07 -10.04
C ASP A 376 -18.23 -6.56 -8.58
N ASP A 377 -17.18 -6.79 -7.78
CA ASP A 377 -17.08 -6.26 -6.42
C ASP A 377 -17.13 -4.72 -6.39
N ALA A 378 -16.46 -4.05 -7.35
CA ALA A 378 -16.44 -2.60 -7.42
C ALA A 378 -17.83 -2.02 -7.72
N LEU A 379 -18.53 -2.62 -8.65
CA LEU A 379 -19.91 -2.19 -8.96
C LEU A 379 -20.88 -2.54 -7.83
N ARG A 380 -20.79 -3.77 -7.26
CA ARG A 380 -21.65 -4.24 -6.15
C ARG A 380 -21.56 -3.36 -4.91
N PHE A 381 -20.40 -2.77 -4.65
CA PHE A 381 -20.23 -1.86 -3.51
C PHE A 381 -21.13 -0.61 -3.61
N TYR A 382 -21.33 -0.08 -4.83
CA TYR A 382 -22.15 1.11 -5.06
C TYR A 382 -23.59 0.80 -5.47
N LEU A 383 -23.83 -0.41 -6.02
CA LEU A 383 -25.13 -0.81 -6.53
C LEU A 383 -26.00 -1.41 -5.42
N SER A 384 -27.01 -0.66 -4.98
CA SER A 384 -27.97 -1.13 -3.96
C SER A 384 -29.05 -2.06 -4.52
N ARG A 385 -29.08 -2.31 -5.84
CA ARG A 385 -30.07 -3.14 -6.55
C ARG A 385 -29.68 -4.63 -6.43
N THR A 386 -30.47 -5.40 -5.70
CA THR A 386 -30.28 -6.86 -5.54
C THR A 386 -31.11 -7.69 -6.52
N ASP A 387 -32.01 -7.04 -7.25
CA ASP A 387 -32.90 -7.65 -8.24
C ASP A 387 -32.24 -7.84 -9.63
N LEU A 388 -31.05 -7.28 -9.83
CA LEU A 388 -30.29 -7.45 -11.07
C LEU A 388 -29.42 -8.71 -11.01
N VAL A 389 -29.43 -9.47 -12.11
CA VAL A 389 -28.59 -10.66 -12.25
C VAL A 389 -27.21 -10.23 -12.70
N VAL A 390 -26.22 -10.23 -11.78
CA VAL A 390 -24.84 -9.86 -12.08
C VAL A 390 -24.05 -11.11 -12.47
N GLY A 391 -23.50 -11.12 -13.68
CA GLY A 391 -22.62 -12.16 -14.17
C GLY A 391 -22.51 -12.16 -15.69
N CYS A 392 -21.31 -12.47 -16.20
CA CYS A 392 -21.05 -12.47 -17.64
C CYS A 392 -20.95 -13.87 -18.26
N GLY A 393 -20.80 -14.95 -17.50
CA GLY A 393 -20.42 -16.25 -18.02
C GLY A 393 -21.25 -16.72 -19.20
N SER A 394 -22.59 -16.67 -19.07
CA SER A 394 -23.50 -17.07 -20.14
C SER A 394 -23.51 -16.09 -21.34
N ILE A 395 -23.26 -14.80 -21.10
CA ILE A 395 -23.27 -13.77 -22.17
C ILE A 395 -22.02 -13.94 -23.05
N PHE A 396 -20.83 -14.14 -22.47
CA PHE A 396 -19.62 -14.37 -23.26
C PHE A 396 -19.65 -15.67 -24.06
N GLU A 397 -20.18 -16.78 -23.48
CA GLU A 397 -20.39 -18.02 -24.20
C GLU A 397 -21.35 -17.88 -25.39
N ILE A 398 -22.36 -17.00 -25.25
CA ILE A 398 -23.31 -16.73 -26.32
C ILE A 398 -22.67 -15.82 -27.37
N LEU A 399 -21.91 -14.81 -26.99
CA LEU A 399 -21.19 -13.91 -27.92
C LEU A 399 -20.14 -14.66 -28.75
N ALA A 400 -19.52 -15.70 -28.20
CA ALA A 400 -18.57 -16.54 -28.91
C ALA A 400 -19.22 -17.42 -30.02
N ASP A 401 -20.54 -17.59 -29.99
CA ASP A 401 -21.27 -18.40 -30.99
C ASP A 401 -22.54 -17.65 -31.49
N GLN A 402 -22.42 -17.00 -32.63
CA GLN A 402 -23.51 -16.20 -33.22
C GLN A 402 -24.84 -16.97 -33.36
N ARG A 403 -24.80 -18.32 -33.49
CA ARG A 403 -25.99 -19.17 -33.51
C ARG A 403 -26.79 -19.14 -32.21
N LYS A 404 -26.19 -18.67 -31.13
CA LYS A 404 -26.85 -18.56 -29.82
C LYS A 404 -27.38 -17.17 -29.50
N PHE A 405 -27.26 -16.19 -30.37
CA PHE A 405 -27.73 -14.81 -30.12
C PHE A 405 -29.22 -14.70 -29.77
N ASN A 406 -30.04 -15.63 -30.22
CA ASN A 406 -31.44 -15.71 -29.83
C ASN A 406 -31.65 -16.05 -28.33
N LYS A 407 -30.61 -16.54 -27.62
CA LYS A 407 -30.63 -16.85 -26.20
C LYS A 407 -30.22 -15.65 -25.34
N LEU A 408 -29.69 -14.57 -25.92
CA LEU A 408 -29.40 -13.35 -25.18
C LEU A 408 -30.68 -12.74 -24.60
N PRO A 409 -30.61 -12.11 -23.41
CA PRO A 409 -31.70 -11.39 -22.83
C PRO A 409 -32.23 -10.31 -23.79
N LEU A 410 -33.54 -10.03 -23.72
CA LEU A 410 -34.17 -8.95 -24.51
C LEU A 410 -33.56 -7.59 -24.16
N ARG A 411 -33.09 -7.46 -22.91
CA ARG A 411 -32.48 -6.26 -22.40
C ARG A 411 -31.36 -6.64 -21.41
N PHE A 412 -30.16 -6.06 -21.59
CA PHE A 412 -29.04 -6.29 -20.67
C PHE A 412 -28.06 -5.13 -20.71
N TRP A 413 -27.34 -4.99 -19.61
CA TRP A 413 -26.25 -4.04 -19.40
C TRP A 413 -24.91 -4.72 -19.58
N PHE A 414 -23.96 -4.03 -20.21
CA PHE A 414 -22.59 -4.48 -20.40
C PHE A 414 -21.62 -3.40 -19.92
N LEU A 415 -20.81 -3.73 -18.92
CA LEU A 415 -19.85 -2.81 -18.30
C LEU A 415 -18.44 -3.40 -18.41
N HIS A 416 -17.53 -2.61 -18.95
CA HIS A 416 -16.11 -2.98 -19.03
C HIS A 416 -15.19 -1.78 -18.82
N GLN A 417 -13.94 -2.05 -18.42
CA GLN A 417 -12.91 -1.02 -18.39
C GLN A 417 -12.42 -0.72 -19.82
N ASN A 418 -12.02 0.52 -20.07
CA ASN A 418 -11.47 0.95 -21.36
C ASN A 418 -10.12 0.26 -21.69
N SER A 419 -9.41 -0.23 -20.67
CA SER A 419 -8.16 -1.00 -20.80
C SER A 419 -8.36 -2.51 -20.96
N ALA A 420 -9.59 -3.01 -20.79
CA ALA A 420 -9.86 -4.44 -20.90
C ALA A 420 -9.68 -4.92 -22.34
N VAL A 421 -8.92 -5.99 -22.52
CA VAL A 421 -8.82 -6.67 -23.82
C VAL A 421 -10.09 -7.51 -23.96
N ILE A 422 -11.10 -6.93 -24.61
CA ILE A 422 -12.29 -7.65 -25.01
C ILE A 422 -11.98 -8.21 -26.41
N GLY A 423 -12.17 -9.51 -26.64
CA GLY A 423 -11.90 -10.13 -27.94
C GLY A 423 -12.64 -9.43 -29.09
N GLU A 424 -13.73 -9.95 -29.60
CA GLU A 424 -14.58 -9.24 -30.54
C GLU A 424 -15.45 -8.21 -29.78
N ASN A 425 -15.58 -7.00 -30.33
CA ASN A 425 -16.34 -5.91 -29.69
C ASN A 425 -17.84 -6.27 -29.69
N PRO A 426 -18.47 -6.50 -28.53
CA PRO A 426 -19.89 -6.87 -28.47
C PRO A 426 -20.84 -5.89 -29.18
N ARG A 427 -20.44 -4.61 -29.26
CA ARG A 427 -21.24 -3.58 -29.94
C ARG A 427 -21.32 -3.84 -31.44
N GLU A 428 -20.19 -4.16 -32.08
CA GLU A 428 -20.17 -4.44 -33.53
C GLU A 428 -20.96 -5.70 -33.87
N LEU A 429 -20.85 -6.74 -33.02
CA LEU A 429 -21.55 -8.01 -33.20
C LEU A 429 -23.07 -7.91 -33.04
N LEU A 430 -23.52 -7.08 -32.11
CA LEU A 430 -24.95 -7.02 -31.70
C LEU A 430 -25.73 -5.89 -32.34
N LEU A 431 -25.07 -4.90 -32.96
CA LEU A 431 -25.72 -3.77 -33.60
C LEU A 431 -26.87 -4.16 -34.56
N PRO A 432 -26.79 -5.26 -35.35
CA PRO A 432 -27.89 -5.69 -36.20
C PRO A 432 -29.15 -6.19 -35.46
N TYR A 433 -29.01 -6.54 -34.18
CA TYR A 433 -30.09 -7.18 -33.40
C TYR A 433 -30.57 -6.34 -32.22
N TYR A 434 -29.77 -5.35 -31.79
CA TYR A 434 -30.03 -4.53 -30.61
C TYR A 434 -29.84 -3.05 -30.89
N SER A 435 -30.68 -2.23 -30.30
CA SER A 435 -30.38 -0.82 -30.09
C SER A 435 -29.41 -0.70 -28.93
N ILE A 436 -28.40 0.19 -29.05
CA ILE A 436 -27.31 0.30 -28.10
C ILE A 436 -27.22 1.74 -27.61
N SER A 437 -27.49 1.94 -26.33
CA SER A 437 -27.21 3.19 -25.61
C SER A 437 -25.89 3.09 -24.87
N THR A 438 -24.96 4.03 -25.09
CA THR A 438 -23.64 4.01 -24.48
C THR A 438 -23.45 5.22 -23.58
N PHE A 439 -22.86 4.99 -22.43
CA PHE A 439 -22.48 5.99 -21.43
C PHE A 439 -20.98 5.92 -21.22
N ASP A 440 -20.29 6.99 -21.61
CA ASP A 440 -18.84 7.11 -21.41
C ASP A 440 -18.56 7.66 -20.01
N LEU A 441 -17.85 6.87 -19.23
CA LEU A 441 -17.44 7.19 -17.86
C LEU A 441 -15.92 7.21 -17.79
N THR A 442 -15.37 7.88 -16.78
CA THR A 442 -13.93 7.85 -16.57
C THR A 442 -13.46 6.40 -16.36
N GLY A 443 -12.58 5.91 -17.23
CA GLY A 443 -12.01 4.56 -17.16
C GLY A 443 -12.95 3.41 -17.54
N LEU A 444 -14.24 3.67 -17.71
CA LEU A 444 -15.28 2.66 -17.95
C LEU A 444 -16.14 2.99 -19.17
N GLN A 445 -16.62 1.96 -19.83
CA GLN A 445 -17.68 2.08 -20.81
C GLN A 445 -18.87 1.21 -20.38
N LEU A 446 -20.03 1.85 -20.23
CA LEU A 446 -21.30 1.21 -19.92
C LEU A 446 -22.19 1.23 -21.15
N SER A 447 -22.73 0.08 -21.53
CA SER A 447 -23.66 -0.05 -22.67
C SER A 447 -24.93 -0.76 -22.26
N LEU A 448 -26.07 -0.22 -22.66
CA LEU A 448 -27.38 -0.85 -22.56
C LEU A 448 -27.75 -1.41 -23.92
N PHE A 449 -28.06 -2.69 -23.98
CA PHE A 449 -28.55 -3.40 -25.17
C PHE A 449 -30.01 -3.70 -25.02
N GLU A 450 -30.84 -3.25 -26.00
CA GLU A 450 -32.28 -3.49 -26.06
C GLU A 450 -32.62 -4.10 -27.42
N ARG A 451 -33.22 -5.31 -27.41
CA ARG A 451 -33.52 -6.05 -28.64
C ARG A 451 -34.61 -5.33 -29.43
N HIS A 452 -34.45 -5.25 -30.78
CA HIS A 452 -35.46 -4.67 -31.71
C HIS A 452 -36.74 -5.45 -31.73
#